data_ca0ca6f2f6a767883781a4046ec3d0ff
#
_entry.id   ca0ca6f2f6a767883781a4046ec3d0ff
#
_cell.length_a   1.000
_cell.length_b   1.000
_cell.length_c   1.000
_cell.angle_alpha   90.00
_cell.angle_beta   90.00
_cell.angle_gamma   90.00
#
_symmetry.space_group_name_H-M   'P 1'
#
loop_
_entity.id
_entity.type
_entity.pdbx_description
1 polymer ?
#
loop_
_entity_poly.entity_id
_entity_poly.type
_entity_poly.pdbx_seq_one_letter_code
_entity_poly.pdbx_strand_id
1 'polypeptide(L)'
;MGQSTKAQEVYEILLNQTTHENNKTPIYHQLGWIKYNQGEYHEALTYYERSLAIYEKTLPSNHLNLANTYNNIGMVYDSMGNYPKALSSYEKALAIKQQSLPSNDPSLGGSYNNIGVVYVEMSDYPKALSYYEMGLAIQQQSLPSNHPDLSGSYNNIGMVYYSMGDYPKALSSYEKSLAIRQQSLPSSHPDLAMTYNNIGMVYDQMGDYPKALSYYEKALAIRQQSLPSNHPDLGASYNNIGVVYEKLGNYSKAHSFNERAVRNGQQSLPTNHPTLQKRRRNLENIQTKL
;
A
#
# COMPACT_ATOMS: atom_id res chain seq x y z
N MET A 1 13.00 13.69 8.85
CA MET A 1 14.41 13.27 9.02
C MET A 1 14.90 13.33 10.49
N GLY A 2 14.75 14.41 11.24
CA GLY A 2 15.36 14.51 12.59
C GLY A 2 14.88 13.55 13.68
N GLN A 3 13.65 13.04 13.64
CA GLN A 3 13.16 12.10 14.66
C GLN A 3 13.68 10.67 14.46
N SER A 4 13.78 10.21 13.21
CA SER A 4 14.31 8.89 12.89
C SER A 4 15.79 8.74 13.22
N THR A 5 16.59 9.79 12.99
CA THR A 5 18.04 9.82 13.32
C THR A 5 18.26 9.77 14.83
N LYS A 6 17.48 10.54 15.61
CA LYS A 6 17.58 10.50 17.09
C LYS A 6 17.18 9.13 17.66
N ALA A 7 16.13 8.52 17.12
CA ALA A 7 15.72 7.18 17.54
C ALA A 7 16.81 6.15 17.24
N GLN A 8 17.45 6.23 16.09
CA GLN A 8 18.58 5.37 15.73
C GLN A 8 19.74 5.49 16.73
N GLU A 9 20.18 6.70 17.02
CA GLU A 9 21.26 6.95 18.00
C GLU A 9 20.96 6.32 19.37
N VAL A 10 19.71 6.46 19.85
CA VAL A 10 19.30 5.86 21.13
C VAL A 10 19.40 4.33 21.09
N TYR A 11 18.90 3.69 20.03
CA TYR A 11 18.97 2.23 19.92
C TYR A 11 20.39 1.72 19.71
N GLU A 12 21.27 2.45 19.04
CA GLU A 12 22.70 2.11 18.93
C GLU A 12 23.43 2.19 20.27
N ILE A 13 23.13 3.21 21.08
CA ILE A 13 23.67 3.30 22.46
C ILE A 13 23.16 2.12 23.30
N LEU A 14 21.86 1.81 23.24
CA LEU A 14 21.29 0.68 23.97
C LEU A 14 21.92 -0.65 23.52
N LEU A 15 22.18 -0.82 22.23
CA LEU A 15 22.85 -2.01 21.70
C LEU A 15 24.26 -2.19 22.28
N ASN A 16 25.00 -1.11 22.36
CA ASN A 16 26.37 -1.12 22.92
C ASN A 16 26.40 -1.38 24.45
N GLN A 17 25.35 -0.95 25.15
CA GLN A 17 25.22 -1.16 26.60
C GLN A 17 24.66 -2.56 26.95
N THR A 18 24.00 -3.22 26.00
CA THR A 18 23.36 -4.52 26.21
C THR A 18 24.39 -5.64 26.07
N THR A 19 24.73 -6.31 27.17
CA THR A 19 25.73 -7.39 27.22
C THR A 19 25.16 -8.75 26.85
N HIS A 20 23.90 -9.03 27.20
CA HIS A 20 23.25 -10.31 26.92
C HIS A 20 22.67 -10.35 25.50
N GLU A 21 23.08 -11.34 24.70
CA GLU A 21 22.67 -11.48 23.29
C GLU A 21 21.14 -11.54 23.11
N ASN A 22 20.42 -12.25 23.98
CA ASN A 22 18.98 -12.39 23.91
C ASN A 22 18.24 -11.03 24.09
N ASN A 23 18.83 -10.11 24.84
CA ASN A 23 18.26 -8.78 25.06
C ASN A 23 18.51 -7.83 23.88
N LYS A 24 19.38 -8.20 22.95
CA LYS A 24 19.66 -7.41 21.74
C LYS A 24 18.60 -7.60 20.65
N THR A 25 17.85 -8.69 20.66
CA THR A 25 16.87 -8.98 19.60
C THR A 25 15.81 -7.91 19.40
N PRO A 26 15.15 -7.33 20.44
CA PRO A 26 14.22 -6.24 20.24
C PRO A 26 14.90 -4.97 19.69
N ILE A 27 16.16 -4.73 20.08
CA ILE A 27 16.95 -3.58 19.62
C ILE A 27 17.26 -3.75 18.12
N TYR A 28 17.69 -4.95 17.70
CA TYR A 28 17.91 -5.25 16.29
C TYR A 28 16.63 -5.09 15.45
N HIS A 29 15.47 -5.50 15.97
CA HIS A 29 14.19 -5.29 15.28
C HIS A 29 13.89 -3.80 15.08
N GLN A 30 14.10 -2.96 16.10
CA GLN A 30 13.85 -1.53 15.98
C GLN A 30 14.86 -0.85 15.02
N LEU A 31 16.12 -1.22 15.10
CA LEU A 31 17.14 -0.72 14.16
C LEU A 31 16.81 -1.16 12.72
N GLY A 32 16.42 -2.42 12.52
CA GLY A 32 15.98 -2.92 11.23
C GLY A 32 14.79 -2.14 10.66
N TRP A 33 13.80 -1.83 11.49
CA TRP A 33 12.65 -1.01 11.11
C TRP A 33 13.04 0.44 10.75
N ILE A 34 13.93 1.05 11.57
CA ILE A 34 14.43 2.40 11.30
C ILE A 34 15.16 2.43 9.94
N LYS A 35 16.06 1.48 9.70
CA LYS A 35 16.81 1.37 8.46
C LYS A 35 15.93 1.11 7.25
N TYR A 36 14.91 0.27 7.40
CA TYR A 36 13.90 0.06 6.37
C TYR A 36 13.19 1.36 5.97
N ASN A 37 12.74 2.15 6.96
CA ASN A 37 12.07 3.43 6.72
C ASN A 37 12.99 4.52 6.14
N GLN A 38 14.30 4.37 6.29
CA GLN A 38 15.32 5.23 5.67
C GLN A 38 15.63 4.80 4.22
N GLY A 39 15.10 3.66 3.76
CA GLY A 39 15.43 3.05 2.46
C GLY A 39 16.77 2.30 2.47
N GLU A 40 17.39 2.13 3.63
CA GLU A 40 18.68 1.45 3.81
C GLU A 40 18.47 -0.06 3.96
N TYR A 41 17.93 -0.69 2.91
CA TYR A 41 17.41 -2.07 2.92
C TYR A 41 18.48 -3.12 3.28
N HIS A 42 19.71 -2.96 2.83
CA HIS A 42 20.80 -3.90 3.18
C HIS A 42 21.14 -3.88 4.66
N GLU A 43 21.12 -2.70 5.28
CA GLU A 43 21.35 -2.58 6.72
C GLU A 43 20.16 -3.13 7.51
N ALA A 44 18.92 -2.87 7.03
CA ALA A 44 17.72 -3.45 7.63
C ALA A 44 17.79 -4.98 7.65
N LEU A 45 18.17 -5.62 6.53
CA LEU A 45 18.37 -7.07 6.46
C LEU A 45 19.42 -7.53 7.49
N THR A 46 20.55 -6.85 7.56
CA THR A 46 21.62 -7.20 8.50
C THR A 46 21.11 -7.25 9.95
N TYR A 47 20.31 -6.28 10.35
CA TYR A 47 19.73 -6.25 11.69
C TYR A 47 18.70 -7.35 11.92
N TYR A 48 17.80 -7.58 10.95
CA TYR A 48 16.80 -8.64 11.08
C TYR A 48 17.44 -10.04 11.07
N GLU A 49 18.47 -10.28 10.26
CA GLU A 49 19.22 -11.54 10.22
C GLU A 49 19.98 -11.81 11.53
N ARG A 50 20.56 -10.78 12.17
CA ARG A 50 21.14 -10.89 13.50
C ARG A 50 20.09 -11.29 14.54
N SER A 51 18.93 -10.67 14.52
CA SER A 51 17.82 -11.04 15.40
C SER A 51 17.36 -12.47 15.15
N LEU A 52 17.22 -12.86 13.89
CA LEU A 52 16.83 -14.21 13.47
C LEU A 52 17.80 -15.26 14.00
N ALA A 53 19.10 -15.03 13.81
CA ALA A 53 20.15 -15.97 14.26
C ALA A 53 20.14 -16.21 15.79
N ILE A 54 19.77 -15.20 16.57
CA ILE A 54 19.61 -15.36 18.03
C ILE A 54 18.33 -16.15 18.32
N TYR A 55 17.21 -15.79 17.71
CA TYR A 55 15.94 -16.48 17.91
C TYR A 55 16.00 -17.96 17.50
N GLU A 56 16.64 -18.30 16.39
CA GLU A 56 16.82 -19.69 15.96
C GLU A 56 17.62 -20.56 16.95
N LYS A 57 18.52 -19.93 17.72
CA LYS A 57 19.30 -20.63 18.78
C LYS A 57 18.58 -20.74 20.12
N THR A 58 17.65 -19.82 20.39
CA THR A 58 17.11 -19.62 21.75
C THR A 58 15.63 -19.95 21.87
N LEU A 59 14.88 -20.01 20.76
CA LEU A 59 13.45 -20.23 20.75
C LEU A 59 13.08 -21.53 20.03
N PRO A 60 11.94 -22.14 20.38
CA PRO A 60 11.37 -23.24 19.59
C PRO A 60 11.11 -22.81 18.13
N SER A 61 11.24 -23.75 17.20
CA SER A 61 11.08 -23.50 15.75
C SER A 61 9.72 -22.94 15.34
N ASN A 62 8.70 -23.11 16.16
CA ASN A 62 7.35 -22.58 15.95
C ASN A 62 7.07 -21.28 16.72
N HIS A 63 8.07 -20.62 17.29
CA HIS A 63 7.85 -19.41 18.07
C HIS A 63 7.49 -18.22 17.17
N LEU A 64 6.46 -17.43 17.53
CA LEU A 64 5.94 -16.33 16.71
C LEU A 64 6.96 -15.21 16.43
N ASN A 65 7.97 -15.01 17.29
CA ASN A 65 9.03 -14.05 17.01
C ASN A 65 9.85 -14.41 15.77
N LEU A 66 10.03 -15.72 15.49
CA LEU A 66 10.65 -16.18 14.24
C LEU A 66 9.77 -15.79 13.04
N ALA A 67 8.46 -16.03 13.13
CA ALA A 67 7.52 -15.65 12.08
C ALA A 67 7.54 -14.14 11.81
N ASN A 68 7.53 -13.31 12.85
CA ASN A 68 7.59 -11.86 12.72
C ASN A 68 8.91 -11.40 12.06
N THR A 69 10.03 -12.04 12.43
CA THR A 69 11.34 -11.71 11.85
C THR A 69 11.39 -12.11 10.37
N TYR A 70 10.92 -13.31 10.01
CA TYR A 70 10.81 -13.72 8.61
C TYR A 70 9.88 -12.81 7.81
N ASN A 71 8.76 -12.37 8.40
CA ASN A 71 7.85 -11.41 7.75
C ASN A 71 8.57 -10.08 7.45
N ASN A 72 9.34 -9.55 8.40
CA ASN A 72 10.10 -8.30 8.19
C ASN A 72 11.21 -8.47 7.15
N ILE A 73 11.91 -9.61 7.13
CA ILE A 73 12.88 -9.94 6.08
C ILE A 73 12.18 -10.01 4.72
N GLY A 74 11.00 -10.65 4.64
CA GLY A 74 10.18 -10.70 3.43
C GLY A 74 9.82 -9.31 2.91
N MET A 75 9.37 -8.43 3.80
CA MET A 75 9.05 -7.04 3.48
C MET A 75 10.25 -6.26 2.91
N VAL A 76 11.44 -6.46 3.47
CA VAL A 76 12.66 -5.81 2.95
C VAL A 76 13.00 -6.34 1.56
N TYR A 77 12.96 -7.67 1.34
CA TYR A 77 13.21 -8.25 0.01
C TYR A 77 12.19 -7.83 -1.03
N ASP A 78 10.93 -7.69 -0.64
CA ASP A 78 9.86 -7.18 -1.50
C ASP A 78 10.16 -5.73 -1.95
N SER A 79 10.51 -4.86 -1.01
CA SER A 79 10.91 -3.46 -1.29
C SER A 79 12.19 -3.35 -2.13
N MET A 80 13.06 -4.37 -2.13
CA MET A 80 14.23 -4.48 -3.00
C MET A 80 13.89 -5.06 -4.38
N GLY A 81 12.65 -5.47 -4.64
CA GLY A 81 12.24 -6.17 -5.85
C GLY A 81 12.75 -7.62 -5.94
N ASN A 82 13.27 -8.19 -4.85
CA ASN A 82 13.70 -9.58 -4.82
C ASN A 82 12.55 -10.51 -4.42
N TYR A 83 11.58 -10.63 -5.31
CA TYR A 83 10.35 -11.37 -5.08
C TYR A 83 10.53 -12.85 -4.70
N PRO A 84 11.49 -13.63 -5.28
CA PRO A 84 11.71 -15.01 -4.85
C PRO A 84 12.13 -15.13 -3.37
N LYS A 85 12.99 -14.21 -2.88
CA LYS A 85 13.39 -14.21 -1.47
C LYS A 85 12.28 -13.68 -0.56
N ALA A 86 11.51 -12.70 -1.03
CA ALA A 86 10.34 -12.21 -0.31
C ALA A 86 9.32 -13.33 -0.08
N LEU A 87 8.93 -14.06 -1.14
CA LEU A 87 8.03 -15.22 -1.05
C LEU A 87 8.55 -16.27 -0.08
N SER A 88 9.81 -16.71 -0.24
CA SER A 88 10.40 -17.70 0.66
C SER A 88 10.34 -17.28 2.13
N SER A 89 10.57 -15.99 2.42
CA SER A 89 10.52 -15.45 3.79
C SER A 89 9.08 -15.38 4.32
N TYR A 90 8.13 -14.91 3.52
CA TYR A 90 6.72 -14.86 3.91
C TYR A 90 6.11 -16.26 4.09
N GLU A 91 6.48 -17.24 3.23
CA GLU A 91 6.03 -18.63 3.36
C GLU A 91 6.55 -19.27 4.65
N LYS A 92 7.82 -19.02 5.03
CA LYS A 92 8.35 -19.47 6.32
C LYS A 92 7.58 -18.83 7.50
N ALA A 93 7.32 -17.53 7.42
CA ALA A 93 6.53 -16.85 8.43
C ALA A 93 5.11 -17.43 8.56
N LEU A 94 4.44 -17.68 7.44
CA LEU A 94 3.12 -18.28 7.38
C LEU A 94 3.12 -19.70 7.96
N ALA A 95 4.09 -20.54 7.57
CA ALA A 95 4.20 -21.92 8.07
C ALA A 95 4.35 -21.97 9.61
N ILE A 96 5.19 -21.08 10.18
CA ILE A 96 5.34 -20.98 11.63
C ILE A 96 4.02 -20.54 12.30
N LYS A 97 3.35 -19.55 11.74
CA LYS A 97 2.04 -19.09 12.27
C LYS A 97 0.97 -20.18 12.20
N GLN A 98 0.90 -20.94 11.10
CA GLN A 98 -0.05 -22.05 10.96
C GLN A 98 0.19 -23.17 11.97
N GLN A 99 1.42 -23.39 12.42
CA GLN A 99 1.74 -24.35 13.48
C GLN A 99 1.42 -23.86 14.88
N SER A 100 1.41 -22.54 15.08
CA SER A 100 1.35 -21.93 16.42
C SER A 100 0.04 -21.25 16.78
N LEU A 101 -0.78 -20.95 15.79
CA LEU A 101 -2.02 -20.20 15.94
C LEU A 101 -3.23 -21.02 15.50
N PRO A 102 -4.42 -20.72 16.04
CA PRO A 102 -5.68 -21.26 15.52
C PRO A 102 -5.84 -20.95 14.01
N SER A 103 -6.48 -21.86 13.29
CA SER A 103 -6.67 -21.72 11.83
C SER A 103 -7.47 -20.47 11.41
N ASN A 104 -8.21 -19.89 12.32
CA ASN A 104 -8.99 -18.66 12.13
C ASN A 104 -8.31 -17.42 12.76
N ASP A 105 -7.02 -17.48 13.12
CA ASP A 105 -6.33 -16.31 13.65
C ASP A 105 -6.18 -15.22 12.56
N PRO A 106 -6.62 -13.96 12.80
CA PRO A 106 -6.58 -12.89 11.81
C PRO A 106 -5.19 -12.60 11.24
N SER A 107 -4.13 -12.85 12.02
CA SER A 107 -2.75 -12.63 11.57
C SER A 107 -2.30 -13.56 10.44
N LEU A 108 -2.98 -14.72 10.28
CA LEU A 108 -2.81 -15.57 9.11
C LEU A 108 -3.32 -14.88 7.85
N GLY A 109 -4.48 -14.18 7.94
CA GLY A 109 -5.03 -13.38 6.86
C GLY A 109 -4.04 -12.31 6.38
N GLY A 110 -3.39 -11.60 7.30
CA GLY A 110 -2.33 -10.64 6.97
C GLY A 110 -1.14 -11.30 6.25
N SER A 111 -0.74 -12.51 6.67
CA SER A 111 0.37 -13.24 6.01
C SER A 111 0.02 -13.65 4.58
N TYR A 112 -1.21 -14.11 4.33
CA TYR A 112 -1.68 -14.39 2.98
C TYR A 112 -1.72 -13.13 2.11
N ASN A 113 -2.16 -11.98 2.67
CA ASN A 113 -2.16 -10.71 1.96
C ASN A 113 -0.75 -10.29 1.53
N ASN A 114 0.26 -10.43 2.39
CA ASN A 114 1.65 -10.09 2.05
C ASN A 114 2.17 -10.94 0.87
N ILE A 115 1.87 -12.23 0.84
CA ILE A 115 2.21 -13.11 -0.29
C ILE A 115 1.45 -12.67 -1.55
N GLY A 116 0.17 -12.32 -1.43
CA GLY A 116 -0.64 -11.81 -2.53
C GLY A 116 -0.05 -10.54 -3.15
N VAL A 117 0.46 -9.60 -2.34
CA VAL A 117 1.15 -8.39 -2.82
C VAL A 117 2.33 -8.74 -3.70
N VAL A 118 3.20 -9.68 -3.27
CA VAL A 118 4.36 -10.07 -4.08
C VAL A 118 3.95 -10.67 -5.42
N TYR A 119 2.87 -11.47 -5.47
CA TYR A 119 2.37 -12.00 -6.73
C TYR A 119 1.78 -10.91 -7.64
N VAL A 120 1.21 -9.82 -7.09
CA VAL A 120 0.81 -8.63 -7.88
C VAL A 120 2.03 -7.97 -8.52
N GLU A 121 3.10 -7.76 -7.76
CA GLU A 121 4.36 -7.17 -8.27
C GLU A 121 5.00 -8.04 -9.36
N MET A 122 4.84 -9.36 -9.25
CA MET A 122 5.24 -10.31 -10.29
C MET A 122 4.25 -10.39 -11.48
N SER A 123 3.13 -9.65 -11.43
CA SER A 123 2.04 -9.70 -12.39
C SER A 123 1.37 -11.09 -12.51
N ASP A 124 1.53 -11.97 -11.52
CA ASP A 124 0.81 -13.25 -11.42
C ASP A 124 -0.53 -13.05 -10.69
N TYR A 125 -1.44 -12.35 -11.37
CA TYR A 125 -2.75 -11.96 -10.84
C TYR A 125 -3.61 -13.14 -10.36
N PRO A 126 -3.65 -14.31 -11.04
CA PRO A 126 -4.41 -15.47 -10.57
C PRO A 126 -3.93 -15.97 -9.20
N LYS A 127 -2.61 -16.04 -8.97
CA LYS A 127 -2.09 -16.43 -7.66
C LYS A 127 -2.33 -15.34 -6.62
N ALA A 128 -2.13 -14.07 -6.96
CA ALA A 128 -2.43 -12.96 -6.06
C ALA A 128 -3.87 -13.04 -5.56
N LEU A 129 -4.83 -13.25 -6.47
CA LEU A 129 -6.24 -13.39 -6.13
C LEU A 129 -6.49 -14.55 -5.18
N SER A 130 -5.93 -15.73 -5.47
CA SER A 130 -6.06 -16.92 -4.61
C SER A 130 -5.57 -16.64 -3.18
N TYR A 131 -4.42 -16.01 -3.04
CA TYR A 131 -3.89 -15.66 -1.71
C TYR A 131 -4.72 -14.61 -0.98
N TYR A 132 -5.20 -13.57 -1.68
CA TYR A 132 -6.09 -12.58 -1.08
C TYR A 132 -7.43 -13.17 -0.64
N GLU A 133 -8.00 -14.10 -1.42
CA GLU A 133 -9.24 -14.80 -1.07
C GLU A 133 -9.05 -15.71 0.16
N MET A 134 -7.92 -16.42 0.27
CA MET A 134 -7.58 -17.19 1.49
C MET A 134 -7.49 -16.27 2.71
N GLY A 135 -6.80 -15.13 2.58
CA GLY A 135 -6.69 -14.14 3.65
C GLY A 135 -8.03 -13.56 4.07
N LEU A 136 -8.85 -13.18 3.10
CA LEU A 136 -10.19 -12.65 3.33
C LEU A 136 -11.11 -13.66 4.02
N ALA A 137 -11.06 -14.93 3.62
CA ALA A 137 -11.89 -15.98 4.24
C ALA A 137 -11.59 -16.15 5.73
N ILE A 138 -10.32 -16.10 6.14
CA ILE A 138 -9.92 -16.15 7.55
C ILE A 138 -10.41 -14.89 8.27
N GLN A 139 -10.20 -13.72 7.71
CA GLN A 139 -10.62 -12.45 8.31
C GLN A 139 -12.14 -12.38 8.48
N GLN A 140 -12.93 -12.87 7.53
CA GLN A 140 -14.39 -12.91 7.63
C GLN A 140 -14.91 -13.83 8.76
N GLN A 141 -14.15 -14.87 9.10
CA GLN A 141 -14.51 -15.77 10.20
C GLN A 141 -14.16 -15.21 11.58
N SER A 142 -13.16 -14.35 11.64
CA SER A 142 -12.53 -13.93 12.90
C SER A 142 -12.75 -12.47 13.28
N LEU A 143 -13.08 -11.62 12.31
CA LEU A 143 -13.22 -10.18 12.53
C LEU A 143 -14.67 -9.72 12.39
N PRO A 144 -15.07 -8.65 13.10
CA PRO A 144 -16.35 -7.99 12.87
C PRO A 144 -16.49 -7.54 11.41
N SER A 145 -17.72 -7.56 10.88
CA SER A 145 -18.00 -7.25 9.46
C SER A 145 -17.58 -5.84 9.00
N ASN A 146 -17.39 -4.93 9.96
CA ASN A 146 -16.91 -3.55 9.71
C ASN A 146 -15.43 -3.35 10.05
N HIS A 147 -14.66 -4.43 10.27
CA HIS A 147 -13.25 -4.30 10.63
C HIS A 147 -12.42 -3.74 9.44
N PRO A 148 -11.50 -2.77 9.70
CA PRO A 148 -10.69 -2.14 8.64
C PRO A 148 -9.90 -3.11 7.76
N ASP A 149 -9.39 -4.21 8.32
CA ASP A 149 -8.61 -5.20 7.56
C ASP A 149 -9.43 -5.86 6.43
N LEU A 150 -10.73 -6.09 6.65
CA LEU A 150 -11.62 -6.59 5.60
C LEU A 150 -11.69 -5.61 4.43
N SER A 151 -11.74 -4.30 4.71
CA SER A 151 -11.76 -3.28 3.67
C SER A 151 -10.47 -3.28 2.85
N GLY A 152 -9.33 -3.49 3.51
CA GLY A 152 -8.02 -3.62 2.86
C GLY A 152 -7.98 -4.81 1.90
N SER A 153 -8.43 -5.98 2.35
CA SER A 153 -8.48 -7.20 1.53
C SER A 153 -9.41 -7.05 0.32
N TYR A 154 -10.60 -6.47 0.51
CA TYR A 154 -11.49 -6.17 -0.62
C TYR A 154 -10.88 -5.17 -1.60
N ASN A 155 -10.16 -4.14 -1.11
CA ASN A 155 -9.47 -3.18 -1.97
C ASN A 155 -8.38 -3.87 -2.81
N ASN A 156 -7.60 -4.76 -2.22
CA ASN A 156 -6.55 -5.49 -2.92
C ASN A 156 -7.12 -6.44 -3.97
N ILE A 157 -8.20 -7.16 -3.66
CA ILE A 157 -8.93 -8.00 -4.61
C ILE A 157 -9.47 -7.15 -5.77
N GLY A 158 -10.04 -5.98 -5.48
CA GLY A 158 -10.52 -5.03 -6.49
C GLY A 158 -9.40 -4.57 -7.43
N MET A 159 -8.22 -4.29 -6.89
CA MET A 159 -7.04 -3.90 -7.67
C MET A 159 -6.58 -5.03 -8.62
N VAL A 160 -6.60 -6.28 -8.16
CA VAL A 160 -6.26 -7.43 -9.01
C VAL A 160 -7.27 -7.59 -10.14
N TYR A 161 -8.57 -7.56 -9.85
CA TYR A 161 -9.59 -7.63 -10.90
C TYR A 161 -9.50 -6.46 -11.88
N TYR A 162 -9.20 -5.25 -11.41
CA TYR A 162 -8.95 -4.09 -12.29
C TYR A 162 -7.77 -4.35 -13.22
N SER A 163 -6.66 -4.88 -12.71
CA SER A 163 -5.46 -5.19 -13.48
C SER A 163 -5.69 -6.33 -14.50
N MET A 164 -6.62 -7.24 -14.20
CA MET A 164 -7.07 -8.30 -15.12
C MET A 164 -8.09 -7.80 -16.16
N GLY A 165 -8.61 -6.56 -16.04
CA GLY A 165 -9.65 -6.02 -16.90
C GLY A 165 -11.07 -6.48 -16.54
N ASP A 166 -11.26 -7.22 -15.43
CA ASP A 166 -12.59 -7.62 -14.93
C ASP A 166 -13.19 -6.48 -14.10
N TYR A 167 -13.61 -5.41 -14.81
CA TYR A 167 -14.13 -4.19 -14.19
C TYR A 167 -15.39 -4.41 -13.33
N PRO A 168 -16.36 -5.29 -13.70
CA PRO A 168 -17.50 -5.56 -12.85
C PRO A 168 -17.12 -6.15 -11.48
N LYS A 169 -16.16 -7.09 -11.43
CA LYS A 169 -15.70 -7.67 -10.16
C LYS A 169 -14.82 -6.69 -9.38
N ALA A 170 -14.00 -5.89 -10.06
CA ALA A 170 -13.26 -4.81 -9.44
C ALA A 170 -14.19 -3.82 -8.73
N LEU A 171 -15.25 -3.37 -9.40
CA LEU A 171 -16.26 -2.47 -8.85
C LEU A 171 -16.94 -3.07 -7.62
N SER A 172 -17.43 -4.31 -7.72
CA SER A 172 -18.07 -5.01 -6.60
C SER A 172 -17.14 -5.09 -5.38
N SER A 173 -15.85 -5.37 -5.59
CA SER A 173 -14.87 -5.46 -4.50
C SER A 173 -14.58 -4.09 -3.87
N TYR A 174 -14.40 -3.06 -4.68
CA TYR A 174 -14.19 -1.69 -4.16
C TYR A 174 -15.43 -1.14 -3.44
N GLU A 175 -16.65 -1.47 -3.88
CA GLU A 175 -17.89 -1.09 -3.20
C GLU A 175 -18.02 -1.75 -1.83
N LYS A 176 -17.62 -3.02 -1.68
CA LYS A 176 -17.56 -3.67 -0.37
C LYS A 176 -16.52 -2.99 0.54
N SER A 177 -15.34 -2.69 0.02
CA SER A 177 -14.33 -1.92 0.74
C SER A 177 -14.87 -0.56 1.19
N LEU A 178 -15.54 0.17 0.29
CA LEU A 178 -16.13 1.47 0.56
C LEU A 178 -17.17 1.41 1.68
N ALA A 179 -18.08 0.44 1.61
CA ALA A 179 -19.16 0.27 2.61
C ALA A 179 -18.57 0.05 4.01
N ILE A 180 -17.52 -0.76 4.15
CA ILE A 180 -16.85 -0.98 5.42
C ILE A 180 -16.17 0.30 5.90
N ARG A 181 -15.43 0.99 5.03
CA ARG A 181 -14.73 2.24 5.37
C ARG A 181 -15.67 3.36 5.77
N GLN A 182 -16.84 3.47 5.12
CA GLN A 182 -17.86 4.45 5.50
C GLN A 182 -18.46 4.22 6.88
N GLN A 183 -18.51 2.97 7.35
CA GLN A 183 -19.01 2.62 8.69
C GLN A 183 -17.93 2.78 9.77
N SER A 184 -16.67 2.59 9.45
CA SER A 184 -15.57 2.50 10.42
C SER A 184 -14.66 3.73 10.48
N LEU A 185 -14.69 4.61 9.49
CA LEU A 185 -13.77 5.73 9.37
C LEU A 185 -14.51 7.09 9.32
N PRO A 186 -13.88 8.16 9.81
CA PRO A 186 -14.38 9.52 9.60
C PRO A 186 -14.52 9.85 8.11
N SER A 187 -15.52 10.68 7.75
CA SER A 187 -15.82 11.05 6.36
C SER A 187 -14.66 11.74 5.62
N SER A 188 -13.70 12.30 6.35
CA SER A 188 -12.48 12.93 5.81
C SER A 188 -11.27 12.00 5.76
N HIS A 189 -11.44 10.70 6.07
CA HIS A 189 -10.30 9.79 6.14
C HIS A 189 -9.70 9.53 4.74
N PRO A 190 -8.35 9.57 4.59
CA PRO A 190 -7.67 9.38 3.29
C PRO A 190 -8.02 8.08 2.56
N ASP A 191 -8.29 7.00 3.30
CA ASP A 191 -8.65 5.71 2.70
C ASP A 191 -9.99 5.74 1.94
N LEU A 192 -10.94 6.59 2.38
CA LEU A 192 -12.17 6.83 1.62
C LEU A 192 -11.86 7.47 0.27
N ALA A 193 -10.96 8.47 0.26
CA ALA A 193 -10.54 9.11 -0.98
C ALA A 193 -9.85 8.12 -1.93
N MET A 194 -9.02 7.22 -1.39
CA MET A 194 -8.37 6.18 -2.18
C MET A 194 -9.42 5.26 -2.83
N THR A 195 -10.41 4.79 -2.06
CA THR A 195 -11.46 3.90 -2.59
C THR A 195 -12.32 4.60 -3.62
N TYR A 196 -12.73 5.86 -3.38
CA TYR A 196 -13.46 6.64 -4.37
C TYR A 196 -12.66 6.83 -5.67
N ASN A 197 -11.36 7.10 -5.55
CA ASN A 197 -10.48 7.20 -6.72
C ASN A 197 -10.44 5.88 -7.51
N ASN A 198 -10.32 4.75 -6.83
CA ASN A 198 -10.26 3.43 -7.47
C ASN A 198 -11.59 3.09 -8.19
N ILE A 199 -12.74 3.40 -7.58
CA ILE A 199 -14.05 3.25 -8.23
C ILE A 199 -14.14 4.19 -9.45
N GLY A 200 -13.67 5.43 -9.33
CA GLY A 200 -13.60 6.38 -10.44
C GLY A 200 -12.77 5.84 -11.62
N MET A 201 -11.62 5.20 -11.32
CA MET A 201 -10.79 4.55 -12.35
C MET A 201 -11.53 3.42 -13.07
N VAL A 202 -12.29 2.61 -12.34
CA VAL A 202 -13.09 1.53 -12.96
C VAL A 202 -14.12 2.12 -13.92
N TYR A 203 -14.90 3.13 -13.48
CA TYR A 203 -15.89 3.77 -14.36
C TYR A 203 -15.26 4.47 -15.57
N ASP A 204 -14.07 5.06 -15.40
CA ASP A 204 -13.31 5.66 -16.52
C ASP A 204 -12.95 4.60 -17.57
N GLN A 205 -12.47 3.42 -17.15
CA GLN A 205 -12.15 2.31 -18.05
C GLN A 205 -13.40 1.70 -18.72
N MET A 206 -14.54 1.72 -18.02
CA MET A 206 -15.83 1.29 -18.58
C MET A 206 -16.46 2.32 -19.53
N GLY A 207 -15.91 3.55 -19.61
CA GLY A 207 -16.45 4.64 -20.43
C GLY A 207 -17.62 5.39 -19.79
N ASP A 208 -17.99 5.09 -18.53
CA ASP A 208 -19.01 5.84 -17.79
C ASP A 208 -18.39 7.10 -17.15
N TYR A 209 -18.05 8.05 -18.01
CA TYR A 209 -17.34 9.28 -17.61
C TYR A 209 -18.11 10.13 -16.58
N PRO A 210 -19.45 10.26 -16.64
CA PRO A 210 -20.20 10.98 -15.61
C PRO A 210 -20.02 10.38 -14.21
N LYS A 211 -20.05 9.04 -14.08
CA LYS A 211 -19.81 8.38 -12.80
C LYS A 211 -18.35 8.50 -12.39
N ALA A 212 -17.40 8.32 -13.32
CA ALA A 212 -15.99 8.51 -13.05
C ALA A 212 -15.72 9.89 -12.41
N LEU A 213 -16.26 10.97 -13.01
CA LEU A 213 -16.16 12.34 -12.48
C LEU A 213 -16.73 12.43 -11.06
N SER A 214 -17.94 11.93 -10.85
CA SER A 214 -18.59 11.99 -9.52
C SER A 214 -17.72 11.35 -8.44
N TYR A 215 -17.10 10.20 -8.73
CA TYR A 215 -16.24 9.51 -7.76
C TYR A 215 -14.89 10.21 -7.58
N TYR A 216 -14.27 10.71 -8.64
CA TYR A 216 -13.04 11.50 -8.54
C TYR A 216 -13.22 12.80 -7.79
N GLU A 217 -14.35 13.49 -7.96
CA GLU A 217 -14.69 14.71 -7.22
C GLU A 217 -14.87 14.45 -5.72
N LYS A 218 -15.50 13.31 -5.34
CA LYS A 218 -15.57 12.90 -3.93
C LYS A 218 -14.17 12.64 -3.35
N ALA A 219 -13.31 11.95 -4.09
CA ALA A 219 -11.94 11.71 -3.68
C ALA A 219 -11.16 13.02 -3.52
N LEU A 220 -11.30 13.93 -4.48
CA LEU A 220 -10.65 15.25 -4.44
C LEU A 220 -11.12 16.09 -3.24
N ALA A 221 -12.42 16.12 -2.96
CA ALA A 221 -12.97 16.87 -1.82
C ALA A 221 -12.38 16.42 -0.49
N ILE A 222 -12.27 15.11 -0.26
CA ILE A 222 -11.64 14.56 0.94
C ILE A 222 -10.14 14.93 0.99
N ARG A 223 -9.41 14.76 -0.11
CA ARG A 223 -7.99 15.10 -0.17
C ARG A 223 -7.72 16.58 0.07
N GLN A 224 -8.60 17.47 -0.40
CA GLN A 224 -8.49 18.91 -0.15
C GLN A 224 -8.69 19.28 1.32
N GLN A 225 -9.48 18.52 2.07
CA GLN A 225 -9.70 18.73 3.50
C GLN A 225 -8.59 18.15 4.37
N SER A 226 -7.99 17.05 3.94
CA SER A 226 -7.07 16.24 4.77
C SER A 226 -5.59 16.42 4.43
N LEU A 227 -5.24 16.97 3.26
CA LEU A 227 -3.86 17.03 2.77
C LEU A 227 -3.41 18.49 2.57
N PRO A 228 -2.09 18.78 2.74
CA PRO A 228 -1.50 20.06 2.36
C PRO A 228 -1.72 20.35 0.87
N SER A 229 -1.87 21.62 0.50
CA SER A 229 -2.17 22.05 -0.87
C SER A 229 -1.15 21.60 -1.94
N ASN A 230 0.08 21.35 -1.53
CA ASN A 230 1.15 20.83 -2.39
C ASN A 230 1.28 19.29 -2.38
N HIS A 231 0.37 18.56 -1.72
CA HIS A 231 0.49 17.10 -1.66
C HIS A 231 0.34 16.46 -3.05
N PRO A 232 1.20 15.49 -3.44
CA PRO A 232 1.18 14.87 -4.78
C PRO A 232 -0.16 14.25 -5.18
N ASP A 233 -0.93 13.73 -4.21
CA ASP A 233 -2.23 13.10 -4.46
C ASP A 233 -3.30 14.08 -4.95
N LEU A 234 -3.21 15.36 -4.56
CA LEU A 234 -4.07 16.40 -5.12
C LEU A 234 -3.80 16.58 -6.60
N GLY A 235 -2.52 16.61 -6.98
CA GLY A 235 -2.13 16.69 -8.37
C GLY A 235 -2.57 15.48 -9.20
N ALA A 236 -2.56 14.27 -8.60
CA ALA A 236 -3.10 13.07 -9.24
C ALA A 236 -4.63 13.17 -9.44
N SER A 237 -5.36 13.65 -8.43
CA SER A 237 -6.81 13.87 -8.53
C SER A 237 -7.17 14.88 -9.63
N TYR A 238 -6.47 16.01 -9.70
CA TYR A 238 -6.70 16.99 -10.77
C TYR A 238 -6.43 16.41 -12.15
N ASN A 239 -5.34 15.64 -12.30
CA ASN A 239 -5.02 14.99 -13.57
C ASN A 239 -6.10 13.98 -14.00
N ASN A 240 -6.60 13.15 -13.08
CA ASN A 240 -7.63 12.17 -13.40
C ASN A 240 -8.93 12.85 -13.88
N ILE A 241 -9.37 13.89 -13.17
CA ILE A 241 -10.55 14.69 -13.57
C ILE A 241 -10.30 15.37 -14.93
N GLY A 242 -9.13 15.96 -15.14
CA GLY A 242 -8.76 16.61 -16.40
C GLY A 242 -8.81 15.67 -17.59
N VAL A 243 -8.29 14.44 -17.43
CA VAL A 243 -8.34 13.39 -18.48
C VAL A 243 -9.78 12.98 -18.81
N VAL A 244 -10.65 12.86 -17.81
CA VAL A 244 -12.05 12.52 -18.07
C VAL A 244 -12.80 13.65 -18.79
N TYR A 245 -12.55 14.92 -18.42
CA TYR A 245 -13.12 16.06 -19.18
C TYR A 245 -12.61 16.13 -20.63
N GLU A 246 -11.35 15.76 -20.87
CA GLU A 246 -10.81 15.65 -22.24
C GLU A 246 -11.57 14.57 -23.04
N LYS A 247 -11.79 13.39 -22.46
CA LYS A 247 -12.57 12.30 -23.10
C LYS A 247 -14.02 12.70 -23.38
N LEU A 248 -14.59 13.60 -22.59
CA LEU A 248 -15.92 14.19 -22.79
C LEU A 248 -15.93 15.34 -23.80
N GLY A 249 -14.79 15.74 -24.35
CA GLY A 249 -14.67 16.87 -25.27
C GLY A 249 -14.79 18.25 -24.61
N ASN A 250 -14.83 18.30 -23.25
CA ASN A 250 -14.87 19.56 -22.52
C ASN A 250 -13.44 20.08 -22.27
N TYR A 251 -12.82 20.56 -23.34
CA TYR A 251 -11.41 20.98 -23.33
C TYR A 251 -11.14 22.15 -22.39
N SER A 252 -12.08 23.06 -22.20
CA SER A 252 -11.95 24.20 -21.27
C SER A 252 -11.79 23.72 -19.82
N LYS A 253 -12.65 22.80 -19.37
CA LYS A 253 -12.52 22.20 -18.03
C LYS A 253 -11.30 21.33 -17.92
N ALA A 254 -11.02 20.51 -18.95
CA ALA A 254 -9.81 19.68 -19.01
C ALA A 254 -8.54 20.53 -18.82
N HIS A 255 -8.43 21.67 -19.51
CA HIS A 255 -7.32 22.61 -19.38
C HIS A 255 -7.17 23.11 -17.94
N SER A 256 -8.25 23.63 -17.36
CA SER A 256 -8.25 24.16 -15.99
C SER A 256 -7.75 23.13 -14.96
N PHE A 257 -8.23 21.88 -15.06
CA PHE A 257 -7.82 20.81 -14.15
C PHE A 257 -6.37 20.37 -14.39
N ASN A 258 -5.93 20.24 -15.65
CA ASN A 258 -4.54 19.88 -15.95
C ASN A 258 -3.56 21.00 -15.56
N GLU A 259 -3.93 22.27 -15.69
CA GLU A 259 -3.13 23.39 -15.17
C GLU A 259 -2.92 23.29 -13.65
N ARG A 260 -3.99 22.97 -12.90
CA ARG A 260 -3.88 22.73 -11.45
C ARG A 260 -3.00 21.52 -11.12
N ALA A 261 -3.08 20.45 -11.92
CA ALA A 261 -2.23 19.26 -11.76
C ALA A 261 -0.75 19.58 -12.00
N VAL A 262 -0.43 20.39 -13.03
CA VAL A 262 0.94 20.86 -13.33
C VAL A 262 1.45 21.76 -12.22
N ARG A 263 0.66 22.75 -11.78
CA ARG A 263 1.04 23.66 -10.70
C ARG A 263 1.33 22.93 -9.38
N ASN A 264 0.49 21.97 -9.00
CA ASN A 264 0.74 21.12 -7.83
C ASN A 264 2.02 20.31 -8.01
N GLY A 265 2.24 19.69 -9.19
CA GLY A 265 3.45 18.92 -9.47
C GLY A 265 4.73 19.75 -9.42
N GLN A 266 4.70 21.02 -9.85
CA GLN A 266 5.83 21.94 -9.76
C GLN A 266 6.24 22.26 -8.31
N GLN A 267 5.28 22.21 -7.38
CA GLN A 267 5.54 22.45 -5.95
C GLN A 267 6.00 21.21 -5.18
N SER A 268 5.70 20.01 -5.70
CA SER A 268 5.87 18.75 -4.96
C SER A 268 6.89 17.78 -5.57
N LEU A 269 7.28 17.99 -6.83
CA LEU A 269 8.11 17.05 -7.56
C LEU A 269 9.32 17.74 -8.19
N PRO A 270 10.46 17.07 -8.36
CA PRO A 270 11.58 17.57 -9.15
C PRO A 270 11.16 17.92 -10.58
N THR A 271 11.79 18.92 -11.18
CA THR A 271 11.44 19.45 -12.52
C THR A 271 11.47 18.38 -13.62
N ASN A 272 12.36 17.40 -13.49
CA ASN A 272 12.53 16.28 -14.43
C ASN A 272 11.74 15.03 -14.06
N HIS A 273 10.88 15.08 -13.03
CA HIS A 273 10.12 13.91 -12.58
C HIS A 273 9.17 13.43 -13.68
N PRO A 274 9.11 12.11 -13.99
CA PRO A 274 8.31 11.57 -15.11
C PRO A 274 6.81 11.95 -15.03
N THR A 275 6.24 11.93 -13.82
CA THR A 275 4.84 12.32 -13.59
C THR A 275 4.59 13.78 -13.95
N LEU A 276 5.49 14.71 -13.60
CA LEU A 276 5.35 16.11 -13.93
C LEU A 276 5.46 16.34 -15.45
N GLN A 277 6.38 15.65 -16.10
CA GLN A 277 6.52 15.70 -17.57
C GLN A 277 5.26 15.16 -18.27
N LYS A 278 4.67 14.06 -17.78
CA LYS A 278 3.40 13.53 -18.29
C LYS A 278 2.26 14.56 -18.14
N ARG A 279 2.13 15.21 -16.98
CA ARG A 279 1.09 16.24 -16.74
C ARG A 279 1.27 17.45 -17.67
N ARG A 280 2.52 17.91 -17.92
CA ARG A 280 2.81 19.00 -18.87
C ARG A 280 2.37 18.62 -20.29
N ARG A 281 2.74 17.43 -20.76
CA ARG A 281 2.33 16.94 -22.07
C ARG A 281 0.80 16.87 -22.22
N ASN A 282 0.09 16.41 -21.19
CA ASN A 282 -1.38 16.41 -21.20
C ASN A 282 -1.94 17.84 -21.35
N LEU A 283 -1.37 18.81 -20.63
CA LEU A 283 -1.78 20.21 -20.71
C LEU A 283 -1.53 20.80 -22.11
N GLU A 284 -0.33 20.56 -22.67
CA GLU A 284 0.04 21.00 -24.03
C GLU A 284 -0.91 20.42 -25.09
N ASN A 285 -1.22 19.11 -25.01
CA ASN A 285 -2.15 18.45 -25.92
C ASN A 285 -3.56 19.07 -25.87
N ILE A 286 -4.00 19.48 -24.70
CA ILE A 286 -5.34 20.12 -24.53
C ILE A 286 -5.32 21.54 -25.09
N GLN A 287 -4.24 22.28 -24.93
CA GLN A 287 -4.08 23.64 -25.49
C GLN A 287 -4.21 23.66 -27.02
N THR A 288 -3.80 22.60 -27.71
CA THR A 288 -3.97 22.49 -29.17
C THR A 288 -5.41 22.20 -29.59
N LYS A 289 -6.29 21.85 -28.67
CA LYS A 289 -7.71 21.50 -28.93
C LYS A 289 -8.69 22.61 -28.50
N LEU A 290 -8.17 23.65 -27.84
CA LEU A 290 -8.92 24.86 -27.44
C LEU A 290 -8.96 25.87 -28.57
#